data_1b59eb08cd30074ab6066811c27b116d
#
_entry.id   1b59eb08cd30074ab6066811c27b116d
#
_cell.length_a   1.000
_cell.length_b   1.000
_cell.length_c   1.000
_cell.angle_alpha   90.00
_cell.angle_beta   90.00
_cell.angle_gamma   90.00
#
_symmetry.space_group_name_H-M   'P 1'
#
loop_
_entity.id
_entity.type
_entity.pdbx_description
1 polymer ?
#
loop_
_entity_poly.entity_id
_entity_poly.type
_entity_poly.pdbx_seq_one_letter_code
_entity_poly.pdbx_strand_id
1 'polypeptide(L)'
;MKIGVLTGGGDCAGLNAVIRAVVKRAEEYGWEVVGIRYGWAGLLKLDTINLRFKDVAHIQRTGGTILKTSRTNPFKYPDGPETIIKNARELGLDAIVAIG
;
A
#
# COMPACT_ATOMS: atom_id res chain seq x y z
N MET A 1 -13.06 -9.43 0.97
CA MET A 1 -11.59 -9.52 0.79
C MET A 1 -10.93 -8.25 1.31
N LYS A 2 -9.75 -8.38 1.85
CA LYS A 2 -8.99 -7.25 2.36
C LYS A 2 -7.66 -7.20 1.63
N ILE A 3 -7.36 -6.08 0.98
CA ILE A 3 -6.14 -5.94 0.19
C ILE A 3 -5.24 -4.85 0.76
N GLY A 4 -3.93 -5.07 0.68
CA GLY A 4 -2.95 -4.07 1.02
C GLY A 4 -2.41 -3.42 -0.24
N VAL A 5 -2.15 -2.12 -0.19
CA VAL A 5 -1.59 -1.38 -1.32
C VAL A 5 -0.35 -0.65 -0.85
N LEU A 6 0.73 -0.79 -1.58
CA LEU A 6 1.96 -0.05 -1.32
C LEU A 6 2.54 0.49 -2.62
N THR A 7 3.33 1.53 -2.48
CA THR A 7 4.10 2.07 -3.60
C THR A 7 5.57 1.94 -3.28
N GLY A 8 6.34 1.37 -4.21
CA GLY A 8 7.75 1.10 -4.02
C GLY A 8 8.61 1.87 -5.02
N GLY A 9 9.93 1.85 -4.79
CA GLY A 9 10.87 2.54 -5.65
C GLY A 9 10.84 4.05 -5.45
N GLY A 10 11.16 4.80 -6.48
CA GLY A 10 11.13 6.26 -6.45
C GLY A 10 9.74 6.81 -6.77
N ASP A 11 9.50 8.06 -6.42
CA ASP A 11 8.28 8.73 -6.80
C ASP A 11 8.19 8.83 -8.32
N CYS A 12 7.01 8.55 -8.88
CA CYS A 12 6.74 8.86 -10.26
C CYS A 12 5.33 9.41 -10.40
N ALA A 13 5.11 10.15 -11.48
CA ALA A 13 3.81 10.74 -11.75
C ALA A 13 2.76 9.65 -11.90
N GLY A 14 1.58 9.90 -11.39
CA GLY A 14 0.44 9.00 -11.57
C GLY A 14 0.25 7.94 -10.50
N LEU A 15 1.14 7.84 -9.52
CA LEU A 15 0.97 6.84 -8.45
C LEU A 15 -0.32 7.07 -7.66
N ASN A 16 -0.64 8.32 -7.36
CA ASN A 16 -1.88 8.64 -6.66
C ASN A 16 -3.12 8.27 -7.48
N ALA A 17 -3.06 8.45 -8.79
CA ALA A 17 -4.17 8.06 -9.66
C ALA A 17 -4.39 6.55 -9.64
N VAL A 18 -3.32 5.76 -9.59
CA VAL A 18 -3.42 4.31 -9.49
C VAL A 18 -3.99 3.91 -8.13
N ILE A 19 -3.52 4.52 -7.04
CA ILE A 19 -4.06 4.27 -5.69
C ILE A 19 -5.56 4.54 -5.67
N ARG A 20 -5.98 5.67 -6.21
CA ARG A 20 -7.40 6.02 -6.28
C ARG A 20 -8.21 4.98 -7.04
N ALA A 21 -7.69 4.53 -8.18
CA ALA A 21 -8.37 3.53 -9.00
C ALA A 21 -8.51 2.19 -8.26
N VAL A 22 -7.47 1.76 -7.57
CA VAL A 22 -7.51 0.52 -6.78
C VAL A 22 -8.55 0.62 -5.68
N VAL A 23 -8.58 1.73 -4.93
CA VAL A 23 -9.54 1.90 -3.84
C VAL A 23 -10.95 1.96 -4.36
N LYS A 24 -11.18 2.71 -5.44
CA LYS A 24 -12.51 2.80 -6.06
C LYS A 24 -13.02 1.43 -6.47
N ARG A 25 -12.17 0.65 -7.15
CA ARG A 25 -12.56 -0.66 -7.64
C ARG A 25 -12.83 -1.63 -6.48
N ALA A 26 -11.98 -1.59 -5.46
CA ALA A 26 -12.17 -2.43 -4.28
C ALA A 26 -13.50 -2.13 -3.58
N GLU A 27 -13.86 -0.86 -3.42
CA GLU A 27 -15.14 -0.50 -2.80
C GLU A 27 -16.33 -0.97 -3.61
N GLU A 28 -16.23 -0.97 -4.95
CA GLU A 28 -17.30 -1.49 -5.80
C GLU A 28 -17.58 -2.96 -5.53
N TYR A 29 -16.56 -3.71 -5.08
CA TYR A 29 -16.70 -5.12 -4.71
C TYR A 29 -16.95 -5.33 -3.22
N GLY A 30 -17.04 -4.25 -2.45
CA GLY A 30 -17.20 -4.36 -0.99
C GLY A 30 -15.94 -4.81 -0.25
N TRP A 31 -14.76 -4.65 -0.85
CA TRP A 31 -13.50 -5.04 -0.24
C TRP A 31 -12.92 -3.90 0.59
N GLU A 32 -12.15 -4.26 1.61
CA GLU A 32 -11.40 -3.30 2.42
C GLU A 32 -10.01 -3.08 1.83
N VAL A 33 -9.52 -1.85 1.92
CA VAL A 33 -8.17 -1.49 1.46
C VAL A 33 -7.36 -0.93 2.60
N VAL A 34 -6.16 -1.48 2.77
CA VAL A 34 -5.18 -0.99 3.74
C VAL A 34 -4.03 -0.37 2.96
N GLY A 35 -3.77 0.90 3.18
CA GLY A 35 -2.60 1.57 2.61
C GLY A 35 -1.38 1.30 3.47
N ILE A 36 -0.31 0.83 2.84
CA ILE A 36 0.95 0.53 3.51
C ILE A 36 1.90 1.68 3.19
N ARG A 37 2.31 2.43 4.21
CA ARG A 37 3.12 3.62 4.03
C ARG A 37 4.60 3.26 3.89
N TYR A 38 5.31 4.05 3.07
CA TYR A 38 6.75 3.89 2.85
C TYR A 38 7.12 2.52 2.26
N GLY A 39 6.26 1.99 1.39
CA GLY A 39 6.53 0.75 0.66
C GLY A 39 6.69 -0.44 1.61
N TRP A 40 7.65 -1.30 1.30
CA TRP A 40 7.88 -2.50 2.12
C TRP A 40 8.30 -2.18 3.55
N ALA A 41 8.92 -1.00 3.77
CA ALA A 41 9.29 -0.56 5.11
C ALA A 41 8.06 -0.45 6.02
N GLY A 42 6.94 0.04 5.47
CA GLY A 42 5.70 0.14 6.24
C GLY A 42 5.16 -1.21 6.65
N LEU A 43 5.30 -2.22 5.78
CA LEU A 43 4.84 -3.56 6.13
C LEU A 43 5.76 -4.21 7.17
N LEU A 44 7.05 -3.90 7.15
CA LEU A 44 7.98 -4.35 8.19
C LEU A 44 7.64 -3.74 9.56
N LYS A 45 7.17 -2.51 9.59
CA LYS A 45 6.92 -1.75 10.83
C LYS A 45 5.45 -1.63 11.20
N LEU A 46 4.55 -2.19 10.40
CA LEU A 46 3.11 -2.05 10.56
C LEU A 46 2.64 -0.59 10.50
N ASP A 47 3.26 0.20 9.61
CA ASP A 47 2.87 1.59 9.37
C ASP A 47 1.81 1.60 8.26
N THR A 48 0.55 1.53 8.65
CA THR A 48 -0.57 1.40 7.72
C THR A 48 -1.69 2.38 8.03
N ILE A 49 -2.50 2.66 7.02
CA ILE A 49 -3.72 3.45 7.17
C ILE A 49 -4.85 2.75 6.42
N ASN A 50 -6.06 2.92 6.91
CA ASN A 50 -7.23 2.43 6.19
C ASN A 50 -7.60 3.41 5.09
N LEU A 51 -7.87 2.90 3.90
CA LEU A 51 -8.21 3.72 2.75
C LEU A 51 -9.64 3.46 2.31
N ARG A 52 -10.44 4.54 2.26
CA ARG A 52 -11.75 4.53 1.65
C ARG A 52 -11.75 5.50 0.48
N PHE A 53 -12.68 5.34 -0.46
CA PHE A 53 -12.72 6.22 -1.62
C PHE A 53 -12.81 7.69 -1.24
N LYS A 54 -13.53 8.03 -0.18
CA LYS A 54 -13.61 9.41 0.31
C LYS A 54 -12.24 9.99 0.66
N ASP A 55 -11.29 9.16 1.06
CA ASP A 55 -9.95 9.59 1.43
C ASP A 55 -9.06 9.84 0.21
N VAL A 56 -9.41 9.26 -0.93
CA VAL A 56 -8.56 9.29 -2.13
C VAL A 56 -9.24 9.95 -3.33
N ALA A 57 -10.45 10.49 -3.15
CA ALA A 57 -11.25 11.00 -4.26
C ALA A 57 -10.55 12.10 -5.08
N HIS A 58 -9.69 12.89 -4.46
CA HIS A 58 -9.03 14.02 -5.10
C HIS A 58 -7.52 13.89 -5.21
N ILE A 59 -6.93 12.75 -4.82
CA ILE A 59 -5.48 12.63 -4.76
C ILE A 59 -4.82 12.59 -6.13
N GLN A 60 -5.56 12.29 -7.20
CA GLN A 60 -4.99 12.27 -8.54
C GLN A 60 -4.45 13.63 -8.98
N ARG A 61 -4.85 14.71 -8.31
CA ARG A 61 -4.38 16.06 -8.58
C ARG A 61 -3.07 16.39 -7.85
N THR A 62 -2.65 15.52 -6.95
CA THR A 62 -1.43 15.70 -6.17
C THR A 62 -0.34 14.84 -6.80
N GLY A 63 0.84 15.41 -7.00
CA GLY A 63 1.97 14.63 -7.51
C GLY A 63 2.48 13.62 -6.50
N GLY A 64 3.21 12.61 -6.97
CA GLY A 64 3.81 11.60 -6.11
C GLY A 64 2.82 10.56 -5.61
N THR A 65 2.97 10.16 -4.36
CA THR A 65 2.12 9.16 -3.72
C THR A 65 1.77 9.57 -2.29
N ILE A 66 0.50 9.42 -1.92
CA ILE A 66 0.06 9.67 -0.53
C ILE A 66 0.59 8.61 0.43
N LEU A 67 0.97 7.44 -0.07
CA LEU A 67 1.50 6.36 0.76
C LEU A 67 3.01 6.47 0.95
N LYS A 68 3.65 7.39 0.23
CA LYS A 68 5.10 7.55 0.24
C LYS A 68 5.80 6.29 -0.26
N THR A 69 7.07 6.39 -0.49
CA THR A 69 7.86 5.28 -0.97
C THR A 69 9.11 5.13 -0.12
N SER A 70 9.76 3.97 -0.23
CA SER A 70 11.09 3.77 0.28
C SER A 70 11.80 2.78 -0.64
N ARG A 71 13.11 2.75 -0.57
CA ARG A 71 13.93 1.80 -1.33
C ARG A 71 14.31 0.60 -0.45
N THR A 72 13.51 0.35 0.57
CA THR A 72 13.74 -0.77 1.47
C THR A 72 13.56 -2.09 0.73
N ASN A 73 14.57 -2.93 0.79
CA ASN A 73 14.51 -4.28 0.23
C ASN A 73 14.42 -5.25 1.42
N PRO A 74 13.26 -5.91 1.62
CA PRO A 74 13.11 -6.81 2.77
C PRO A 74 14.09 -7.99 2.74
N PHE A 75 14.58 -8.38 1.57
CA PHE A 75 15.56 -9.48 1.48
C PHE A 75 16.94 -9.11 2.04
N LYS A 76 17.19 -7.83 2.29
CA LYS A 76 18.45 -7.39 2.91
C LYS A 76 18.45 -7.48 4.43
N TYR A 77 17.30 -7.79 5.02
CA TYR A 77 17.16 -7.95 6.47
C TYR A 77 17.07 -9.45 6.80
N PRO A 78 17.73 -9.92 7.88
CA PRO A 78 17.74 -11.36 8.19
C PRO A 78 16.36 -12.00 8.25
N ASP A 79 15.39 -11.30 8.85
CA ASP A 79 14.03 -11.83 9.02
C ASP A 79 13.01 -11.03 8.20
N GLY A 80 13.46 -10.32 7.17
CA GLY A 80 12.59 -9.44 6.39
C GLY A 80 11.38 -10.15 5.77
N PRO A 81 11.60 -11.18 4.95
CA PRO A 81 10.49 -11.88 4.30
C PRO A 81 9.51 -12.50 5.29
N GLU A 82 10.00 -13.13 6.35
CA GLU A 82 9.17 -13.71 7.38
C GLU A 82 8.37 -12.67 8.13
N THR A 83 8.97 -11.52 8.42
CA THR A 83 8.29 -10.41 9.08
C THR A 83 7.16 -9.87 8.22
N ILE A 84 7.38 -9.73 6.92
CA ILE A 84 6.36 -9.27 5.98
C ILE A 84 5.18 -10.24 5.97
N ILE A 85 5.44 -11.54 5.88
CA ILE A 85 4.38 -12.54 5.87
C ILE A 85 3.60 -12.50 7.18
N LYS A 86 4.29 -12.44 8.30
CA LYS A 86 3.66 -12.37 9.61
C LYS A 86 2.77 -11.13 9.74
N ASN A 87 3.31 -9.97 9.34
CA ASN A 87 2.56 -8.71 9.46
C ASN A 87 1.37 -8.67 8.50
N ALA A 88 1.51 -9.21 7.31
CA ALA A 88 0.40 -9.31 6.37
C ALA A 88 -0.73 -10.17 6.96
N ARG A 89 -0.39 -11.26 7.63
CA ARG A 89 -1.36 -12.11 8.30
C ARG A 89 -2.02 -11.40 9.48
N GLU A 90 -1.25 -10.67 10.27
CA GLU A 90 -1.79 -9.89 11.40
C GLU A 90 -2.77 -8.82 10.92
N LEU A 91 -2.52 -8.21 9.77
CA LEU A 91 -3.41 -7.23 9.17
C LEU A 91 -4.64 -7.90 8.52
N GLY A 92 -4.61 -9.20 8.35
CA GLY A 92 -5.70 -9.92 7.70
C GLY A 92 -5.75 -9.72 6.19
N LEU A 93 -4.61 -9.43 5.57
CA LEU A 93 -4.57 -9.18 4.13
C LEU A 93 -4.72 -10.47 3.33
N ASP A 94 -5.60 -10.44 2.33
CA ASP A 94 -5.78 -11.53 1.38
C ASP A 94 -4.87 -11.40 0.18
N ALA A 95 -4.47 -10.16 -0.14
CA ALA A 95 -3.59 -9.87 -1.27
C ALA A 95 -2.87 -8.56 -1.04
N ILE A 96 -1.77 -8.35 -1.76
CA ILE A 96 -1.00 -7.10 -1.74
C ILE A 96 -0.84 -6.64 -3.18
N VAL A 97 -1.15 -5.36 -3.41
CA VAL A 97 -0.91 -4.70 -4.70
C VAL A 97 0.30 -3.79 -4.53
N ALA A 98 1.38 -4.13 -5.21
CA ALA A 98 2.61 -3.35 -5.19
C ALA A 98 2.68 -2.53 -6.47
N ILE A 99 2.82 -1.21 -6.35
CA ILE A 99 2.81 -0.26 -7.44
C ILE A 99 4.19 0.43 -7.51
N GLY A 100 4.73 0.50 -8.69
CA GLY A 100 5.97 1.21 -8.94
C GLY A 100 7.18 0.36 -9.30
#